data_c6a9be0073426bdf6ce91e34b1a46cfe
#
_entry.id   c6a9be0073426bdf6ce91e34b1a46cfe
#
_cell.length_a   1.000
_cell.length_b   1.000
_cell.length_c   1.000
_cell.angle_alpha   90.00
_cell.angle_beta   90.00
_cell.angle_gamma   90.00
#
_symmetry.space_group_name_H-M   'P 1'
#
loop_
_entity.id
_entity.type
_entity.pdbx_description
1 polymer ?
#
loop_
_entity_poly.entity_id
_entity_poly.type
_entity_poly.pdbx_seq_one_letter_code
_entity_poly.pdbx_strand_id
1 'polypeptide(L)'
;MTRRELVSELQSLLDKLSASKFPQLYAYLTDVTSEDDDAPDPFEVAHQMLKCDQPAPFPKAVVEAIERLFKAAFEAGNADALCDLGAQYYDGSRGFEQSYAKSVKYYQLAAQNGSRPAQENLGYCYYYGRDMPVDYEKAFHYFALGAFDGHLVSLYKIGDMYAGGYYVQKNEKEAFLIYQRCLETMTEEAAPRIAGPLFLRLGKCYLNGIGTEKDFEMALICYQKAELYLYDMVKNGETMYNKSLRAAIAGQTQARTLREKDLPIQEIFN
;
A
#
# COMPACT_ATOMS: atom_id res chain seq x y z
N MET A 1 -26.33 8.95 8.47
CA MET A 1 -27.02 7.74 8.99
C MET A 1 -27.21 7.92 10.50
N THR A 2 -28.43 7.76 10.99
CA THR A 2 -28.70 7.79 12.44
C THR A 2 -28.29 6.47 13.09
N ARG A 3 -28.07 6.46 14.43
CA ARG A 3 -27.81 5.24 15.20
C ARG A 3 -28.85 4.15 14.93
N ARG A 4 -30.13 4.52 14.96
CA ARG A 4 -31.24 3.58 14.75
C ARG A 4 -31.18 2.92 13.36
N GLU A 5 -30.84 3.68 12.33
CA GLU A 5 -30.66 3.16 10.99
C GLU A 5 -29.48 2.22 10.89
N LEU A 6 -28.34 2.59 11.50
CA LEU A 6 -27.13 1.76 11.55
C LEU A 6 -27.40 0.43 12.25
N VAL A 7 -27.92 0.46 13.48
CA VAL A 7 -28.20 -0.75 14.27
C VAL A 7 -29.20 -1.64 13.53
N SER A 8 -30.25 -1.08 12.96
CA SER A 8 -31.26 -1.85 12.19
C SER A 8 -30.63 -2.52 10.95
N GLU A 9 -29.72 -1.84 10.28
CA GLU A 9 -29.00 -2.41 9.14
C GLU A 9 -28.08 -3.56 9.54
N LEU A 10 -27.31 -3.39 10.62
CA LEU A 10 -26.40 -4.41 11.13
C LEU A 10 -27.16 -5.65 11.66
N GLN A 11 -28.31 -5.46 12.32
CA GLN A 11 -29.20 -6.55 12.73
C GLN A 11 -29.75 -7.31 11.54
N SER A 12 -30.22 -6.60 10.50
CA SER A 12 -30.67 -7.24 9.24
C SER A 12 -29.55 -8.01 8.54
N LEU A 13 -28.29 -7.60 8.73
CA LEU A 13 -27.12 -8.33 8.22
C LEU A 13 -26.86 -9.58 9.04
N LEU A 14 -26.93 -9.50 10.37
CA LEU A 14 -26.79 -10.64 11.29
C LEU A 14 -27.78 -11.78 10.95
N ASP A 15 -29.04 -11.47 10.66
CA ASP A 15 -30.08 -12.43 10.30
C ASP A 15 -29.73 -13.24 9.03
N LYS A 16 -28.87 -12.70 8.17
CA LYS A 16 -28.44 -13.31 6.90
C LYS A 16 -27.06 -13.95 6.97
N LEU A 17 -26.32 -13.73 8.08
CA LEU A 17 -24.95 -14.16 8.24
C LEU A 17 -24.88 -15.53 8.91
N SER A 18 -24.04 -16.43 8.39
CA SER A 18 -23.76 -17.71 9.02
C SER A 18 -22.65 -17.57 10.07
N ALA A 19 -23.00 -17.71 11.34
CA ALA A 19 -22.05 -17.68 12.44
C ALA A 19 -20.94 -18.73 12.31
N SER A 20 -21.23 -19.90 11.74
CA SER A 20 -20.23 -20.94 11.50
C SER A 20 -19.24 -20.64 10.40
N LYS A 21 -19.62 -19.81 9.41
CA LYS A 21 -18.74 -19.38 8.31
C LYS A 21 -17.97 -18.11 8.61
N PHE A 22 -18.55 -17.22 9.40
CA PHE A 22 -17.99 -15.91 9.75
C PHE A 22 -18.11 -15.66 11.25
N PRO A 23 -17.41 -16.45 12.10
CA PRO A 23 -17.60 -16.39 13.56
C PRO A 23 -17.16 -15.04 14.17
N GLN A 24 -16.06 -14.46 13.69
CA GLN A 24 -15.57 -13.17 14.22
C GLN A 24 -16.50 -12.03 13.84
N LEU A 25 -16.92 -11.97 12.59
CA LEU A 25 -17.85 -10.94 12.10
C LEU A 25 -19.20 -11.05 12.81
N TYR A 26 -19.72 -12.29 12.98
CA TYR A 26 -20.98 -12.51 13.68
C TYR A 26 -20.92 -12.04 15.13
N ALA A 27 -19.85 -12.39 15.85
CA ALA A 27 -19.63 -11.97 17.24
C ALA A 27 -19.52 -10.43 17.34
N TYR A 28 -18.73 -9.82 16.49
CA TYR A 28 -18.56 -8.36 16.44
C TYR A 28 -19.89 -7.65 16.20
N LEU A 29 -20.67 -8.06 15.19
CA LEU A 29 -21.96 -7.42 14.89
C LEU A 29 -22.98 -7.63 16.02
N THR A 30 -22.96 -8.77 16.70
CA THR A 30 -23.82 -9.02 17.85
C THR A 30 -23.50 -8.04 18.98
N ASP A 31 -22.22 -7.83 19.27
CA ASP A 31 -21.73 -6.91 20.29
C ASP A 31 -22.15 -5.46 19.97
N VAL A 32 -21.78 -4.95 18.82
CA VAL A 32 -22.09 -3.58 18.37
C VAL A 32 -23.60 -3.28 18.34
N THR A 33 -24.44 -4.28 18.07
CA THR A 33 -25.89 -4.09 18.02
C THR A 33 -26.57 -4.21 19.38
N SER A 34 -25.89 -4.76 20.40
CA SER A 34 -26.39 -4.95 21.75
C SER A 34 -26.09 -3.80 22.72
N GLU A 35 -25.08 -2.99 22.42
CA GLU A 35 -24.68 -1.86 23.28
C GLU A 35 -25.72 -0.74 23.27
N ASP A 36 -26.11 -0.29 24.47
CA ASP A 36 -27.10 0.81 24.67
C ASP A 36 -26.45 2.21 24.62
N ASP A 37 -25.12 2.28 24.62
CA ASP A 37 -24.34 3.51 24.64
C ASP A 37 -24.18 4.14 23.24
N ASP A 38 -23.40 5.19 23.12
CA ASP A 38 -23.24 6.07 21.93
C ASP A 38 -23.24 5.35 20.59
N ALA A 39 -23.80 6.02 19.55
CA ALA A 39 -23.84 5.46 18.22
C ALA A 39 -22.43 5.11 17.71
N PRO A 40 -22.15 3.85 17.32
CA PRO A 40 -20.83 3.50 16.80
C PRO A 40 -20.55 4.29 15.52
N ASP A 41 -19.30 4.74 15.35
CA ASP A 41 -18.89 5.44 14.15
C ASP A 41 -18.97 4.48 12.93
N PRO A 42 -19.73 4.82 11.88
CA PRO A 42 -19.83 3.99 10.68
C PRO A 42 -18.47 3.66 10.04
N PHE A 43 -17.50 4.56 10.14
CA PHE A 43 -16.14 4.35 9.64
C PHE A 43 -15.44 3.23 10.40
N GLU A 44 -15.47 3.31 11.72
CA GLU A 44 -14.86 2.30 12.58
C GLU A 44 -15.54 0.93 12.43
N VAL A 45 -16.86 0.91 12.35
CA VAL A 45 -17.62 -0.32 12.10
C VAL A 45 -17.18 -0.98 10.79
N ALA A 46 -17.09 -0.22 9.69
CA ALA A 46 -16.65 -0.74 8.41
C ALA A 46 -15.23 -1.31 8.47
N HIS A 47 -14.32 -0.63 9.16
CA HIS A 47 -12.94 -1.10 9.37
C HIS A 47 -12.85 -2.39 10.18
N GLN A 48 -13.60 -2.50 11.26
CA GLN A 48 -13.61 -3.72 12.08
C GLN A 48 -14.23 -4.89 11.31
N MET A 49 -15.31 -4.65 10.56
CA MET A 49 -15.87 -5.68 9.68
C MET A 49 -14.83 -6.21 8.68
N LEU A 50 -14.02 -5.34 8.08
CA LEU A 50 -12.96 -5.75 7.14
C LEU A 50 -11.85 -6.57 7.80
N LYS A 51 -11.61 -6.42 9.10
CA LYS A 51 -10.60 -7.18 9.85
C LYS A 51 -11.07 -8.57 10.27
N CYS A 52 -12.38 -8.79 10.39
CA CYS A 52 -12.96 -10.06 10.81
C CYS A 52 -12.74 -11.18 9.76
N ASP A 53 -12.54 -12.40 10.21
CA ASP A 53 -12.49 -13.62 9.39
C ASP A 53 -11.56 -13.55 8.16
N GLN A 54 -10.43 -12.86 8.28
CA GLN A 54 -9.45 -12.80 7.19
C GLN A 54 -8.78 -14.15 6.96
N PRO A 55 -8.43 -14.47 5.71
CA PRO A 55 -8.61 -13.72 4.45
C PRO A 55 -9.88 -14.06 3.66
N ALA A 56 -10.86 -14.74 4.25
CA ALA A 56 -12.04 -15.22 3.55
C ALA A 56 -12.82 -14.09 2.85
N PRO A 57 -13.32 -14.31 1.61
CA PRO A 57 -14.17 -13.35 0.93
C PRO A 57 -15.54 -13.26 1.60
N PHE A 58 -16.05 -12.03 1.72
CA PHE A 58 -17.38 -11.78 2.28
C PHE A 58 -18.51 -12.08 1.29
N PRO A 59 -19.71 -12.45 1.79
CA PRO A 59 -20.92 -12.46 0.99
C PRO A 59 -21.26 -11.05 0.48
N LYS A 60 -21.95 -10.98 -0.65
CA LYS A 60 -22.37 -9.71 -1.28
C LYS A 60 -23.09 -8.77 -0.31
N ALA A 61 -23.96 -9.28 0.55
CA ALA A 61 -24.68 -8.47 1.54
C ALA A 61 -23.74 -7.77 2.53
N VAL A 62 -22.63 -8.41 2.93
CA VAL A 62 -21.61 -7.80 3.81
C VAL A 62 -20.84 -6.71 3.06
N VAL A 63 -20.44 -6.98 1.81
CA VAL A 63 -19.77 -5.98 0.95
C VAL A 63 -20.63 -4.74 0.77
N GLU A 64 -21.92 -4.91 0.48
CA GLU A 64 -22.87 -3.81 0.31
C GLU A 64 -23.07 -3.03 1.63
N ALA A 65 -23.07 -3.70 2.78
CA ALA A 65 -23.15 -3.02 4.08
C ALA A 65 -21.89 -2.19 4.34
N ILE A 66 -20.69 -2.74 4.13
CA ILE A 66 -19.42 -2.01 4.28
C ILE A 66 -19.39 -0.79 3.34
N GLU A 67 -19.83 -0.95 2.10
CA GLU A 67 -19.91 0.18 1.15
C GLU A 67 -20.83 1.30 1.64
N ARG A 68 -22.00 0.95 2.21
CA ARG A 68 -22.94 1.94 2.77
C ARG A 68 -22.36 2.63 4.00
N LEU A 69 -21.66 1.89 4.87
CA LEU A 69 -21.02 2.44 6.06
C LEU A 69 -19.94 3.47 5.70
N PHE A 70 -19.05 3.16 4.77
CA PHE A 70 -18.06 4.13 4.30
C PHE A 70 -18.68 5.37 3.65
N LYS A 71 -19.76 5.19 2.88
CA LYS A 71 -20.50 6.34 2.32
C LYS A 71 -21.15 7.19 3.39
N ALA A 72 -21.74 6.56 4.41
CA ALA A 72 -22.33 7.29 5.54
C ALA A 72 -21.28 8.05 6.37
N ALA A 73 -20.10 7.45 6.57
CA ALA A 73 -18.98 8.12 7.21
C ALA A 73 -18.49 9.34 6.40
N PHE A 74 -18.43 9.21 5.07
CA PHE A 74 -18.11 10.33 4.19
C PHE A 74 -19.15 11.46 4.28
N GLU A 75 -20.44 11.13 4.27
CA GLU A 75 -21.53 12.11 4.45
C GLU A 75 -21.47 12.80 5.82
N ALA A 76 -20.90 12.14 6.83
CA ALA A 76 -20.63 12.70 8.14
C ALA A 76 -19.34 13.56 8.22
N GLY A 77 -18.61 13.70 7.09
CA GLY A 77 -17.44 14.57 6.96
C GLY A 77 -16.09 13.83 6.98
N ASN A 78 -16.09 12.50 7.06
CA ASN A 78 -14.85 11.70 6.99
C ASN A 78 -14.46 11.44 5.52
N ALA A 79 -13.58 12.29 4.97
CA ALA A 79 -13.14 12.16 3.58
C ALA A 79 -12.34 10.86 3.32
N ASP A 80 -11.61 10.35 4.32
CA ASP A 80 -10.80 9.14 4.19
C ASP A 80 -11.64 7.87 4.02
N ALA A 81 -12.91 7.91 4.42
CA ALA A 81 -13.84 6.79 4.25
C ALA A 81 -14.01 6.37 2.78
N LEU A 82 -14.09 7.33 1.86
CA LEU A 82 -14.12 7.01 0.43
C LEU A 82 -12.75 6.61 -0.12
N CYS A 83 -11.65 7.06 0.48
CA CYS A 83 -10.33 6.56 0.14
C CYS A 83 -10.23 5.06 0.42
N ASP A 84 -10.65 4.62 1.60
CA ASP A 84 -10.61 3.22 1.99
C ASP A 84 -11.56 2.36 1.17
N LEU A 85 -12.76 2.87 0.88
CA LEU A 85 -13.66 2.20 -0.06
C LEU A 85 -13.04 2.07 -1.46
N GLY A 86 -12.36 3.11 -1.92
CA GLY A 86 -11.61 3.10 -3.19
C GLY A 86 -10.52 2.03 -3.20
N ALA A 87 -9.80 1.84 -2.09
CA ALA A 87 -8.79 0.80 -1.94
C ALA A 87 -9.37 -0.61 -2.04
N GLN A 88 -10.55 -0.87 -1.42
CA GLN A 88 -11.21 -2.17 -1.55
C GLN A 88 -11.53 -2.50 -3.02
N TYR A 89 -12.01 -1.52 -3.80
CA TYR A 89 -12.26 -1.71 -5.23
C TYR A 89 -10.97 -1.78 -6.07
N TYR A 90 -9.89 -1.12 -5.63
CA TYR A 90 -8.59 -1.21 -6.31
C TYR A 90 -8.00 -2.61 -6.23
N ASP A 91 -8.03 -3.23 -5.06
CA ASP A 91 -7.46 -4.55 -4.81
C ASP A 91 -8.39 -5.69 -5.20
N GLY A 92 -9.70 -5.48 -5.16
CA GLY A 92 -10.69 -6.54 -5.36
C GLY A 92 -10.62 -7.59 -4.25
N SER A 93 -10.32 -7.18 -3.03
CA SER A 93 -10.18 -8.06 -1.87
C SER A 93 -11.49 -8.23 -1.10
N ARG A 94 -11.54 -9.19 -0.20
CA ARG A 94 -12.63 -9.38 0.76
C ARG A 94 -14.03 -9.53 0.16
N GLY A 95 -14.16 -9.96 -1.10
CA GLY A 95 -15.42 -10.09 -1.80
C GLY A 95 -15.82 -8.86 -2.62
N PHE A 96 -15.06 -7.78 -2.56
CA PHE A 96 -15.18 -6.68 -3.49
C PHE A 96 -14.72 -7.13 -4.88
N GLU A 97 -15.49 -6.82 -5.92
CA GLU A 97 -15.07 -7.04 -7.30
C GLU A 97 -14.09 -5.94 -7.71
N GLN A 98 -12.90 -6.30 -8.20
CA GLN A 98 -11.90 -5.31 -8.62
C GLN A 98 -12.48 -4.38 -9.69
N SER A 99 -12.39 -3.08 -9.45
CA SER A 99 -12.84 -2.06 -10.39
C SER A 99 -12.03 -0.77 -10.24
N TYR A 100 -11.06 -0.57 -11.11
CA TYR A 100 -10.30 0.68 -11.14
C TYR A 100 -11.18 1.90 -11.39
N ALA A 101 -12.25 1.76 -12.19
CA ALA A 101 -13.22 2.83 -12.44
C ALA A 101 -13.90 3.32 -11.15
N LYS A 102 -14.37 2.39 -10.32
CA LYS A 102 -14.96 2.74 -9.02
C LYS A 102 -13.91 3.30 -8.06
N SER A 103 -12.74 2.66 -8.01
CA SER A 103 -11.62 3.10 -7.16
C SER A 103 -11.23 4.55 -7.46
N VAL A 104 -10.93 4.86 -8.72
CA VAL A 104 -10.56 6.22 -9.14
C VAL A 104 -11.65 7.24 -8.82
N LYS A 105 -12.91 6.90 -9.07
CA LYS A 105 -14.05 7.78 -8.73
C LYS A 105 -14.08 8.10 -7.23
N TYR A 106 -13.90 7.10 -6.36
CA TYR A 106 -13.90 7.30 -4.91
C TYR A 106 -12.66 8.08 -4.46
N TYR A 107 -11.48 7.80 -5.01
CA TYR A 107 -10.27 8.59 -4.71
C TYR A 107 -10.42 10.06 -5.13
N GLN A 108 -10.99 10.33 -6.32
CA GLN A 108 -11.23 11.71 -6.77
C GLN A 108 -12.16 12.46 -5.81
N LEU A 109 -13.26 11.83 -5.41
CA LEU A 109 -14.21 12.43 -4.48
C LEU A 109 -13.61 12.64 -3.09
N ALA A 110 -12.88 11.67 -2.58
CA ALA A 110 -12.17 11.79 -1.31
C ALA A 110 -11.10 12.91 -1.34
N ALA A 111 -10.29 12.96 -2.40
CA ALA A 111 -9.25 13.98 -2.57
C ALA A 111 -9.81 15.40 -2.67
N GLN A 112 -10.95 15.58 -3.38
CA GLN A 112 -11.67 16.86 -3.47
C GLN A 112 -12.18 17.33 -2.10
N ASN A 113 -12.42 16.41 -1.17
CA ASN A 113 -12.85 16.68 0.19
C ASN A 113 -11.70 16.65 1.21
N GLY A 114 -10.45 16.70 0.75
CA GLY A 114 -9.27 16.88 1.60
C GLY A 114 -8.57 15.60 2.05
N SER A 115 -8.98 14.41 1.58
CA SER A 115 -8.27 13.17 1.88
C SER A 115 -6.89 13.15 1.22
N ARG A 116 -5.85 13.22 2.03
CA ARG A 116 -4.45 13.13 1.57
C ARG A 116 -4.08 11.72 1.08
N PRO A 117 -4.48 10.63 1.76
CA PRO A 117 -4.27 9.28 1.23
C PRO A 117 -4.90 9.07 -0.16
N ALA A 118 -6.06 9.67 -0.42
CA ALA A 118 -6.69 9.58 -1.74
C ALA A 118 -5.90 10.33 -2.83
N GLN A 119 -5.28 11.47 -2.49
CA GLN A 119 -4.39 12.18 -3.41
C GLN A 119 -3.20 11.32 -3.80
N GLU A 120 -2.56 10.64 -2.84
CA GLU A 120 -1.46 9.71 -3.10
C GLU A 120 -1.90 8.54 -3.99
N ASN A 121 -3.05 7.93 -3.69
CA ASN A 121 -3.61 6.84 -4.49
C ASN A 121 -3.95 7.28 -5.93
N LEU A 122 -4.38 8.52 -6.13
CA LEU A 122 -4.52 9.10 -7.47
C LEU A 122 -3.18 9.23 -8.19
N GLY A 123 -2.12 9.59 -7.48
CA GLY A 123 -0.75 9.58 -8.02
C GLY A 123 -0.39 8.22 -8.61
N TYR A 124 -0.72 7.12 -7.90
CA TYR A 124 -0.56 5.75 -8.42
C TYR A 124 -1.44 5.48 -9.65
N CYS A 125 -2.71 5.91 -9.62
CA CYS A 125 -3.63 5.70 -10.74
C CYS A 125 -3.11 6.36 -12.01
N TYR A 126 -2.62 7.60 -11.93
CA TYR A 126 -2.00 8.30 -13.05
C TYR A 126 -0.68 7.68 -13.49
N TYR A 127 0.16 7.24 -12.54
CA TYR A 127 1.45 6.63 -12.83
C TYR A 127 1.33 5.31 -13.59
N TYR A 128 0.35 4.47 -13.26
CA TYR A 128 0.14 3.16 -13.86
C TYR A 128 -0.96 3.13 -14.93
N GLY A 129 -1.67 4.22 -15.17
CA GLY A 129 -2.79 4.29 -16.11
C GLY A 129 -3.98 3.42 -15.66
N ARG A 130 -4.41 3.54 -14.40
CA ARG A 130 -5.55 2.79 -13.87
C ARG A 130 -6.86 3.49 -14.23
N ASP A 131 -7.67 2.88 -15.11
CA ASP A 131 -8.91 3.44 -15.66
C ASP A 131 -8.74 4.79 -16.39
N MET A 132 -7.51 5.13 -16.75
CA MET A 132 -7.16 6.36 -17.45
C MET A 132 -5.82 6.20 -18.18
N PRO A 133 -5.50 7.02 -19.18
CA PRO A 133 -4.15 7.06 -19.74
C PRO A 133 -3.12 7.41 -18.67
N VAL A 134 -1.90 6.86 -18.83
CA VAL A 134 -0.75 7.25 -18.02
C VAL A 134 -0.51 8.75 -18.16
N ASP A 135 -0.39 9.44 -17.02
CA ASP A 135 -0.12 10.87 -16.94
C ASP A 135 0.95 11.11 -15.85
N TYR A 136 2.19 11.12 -16.26
CA TYR A 136 3.32 11.28 -15.34
C TYR A 136 3.41 12.68 -14.73
N GLU A 137 2.86 13.71 -15.39
CA GLU A 137 2.80 15.06 -14.82
C GLU A 137 1.90 15.09 -13.60
N LYS A 138 0.66 14.58 -13.73
CA LYS A 138 -0.24 14.48 -12.59
C LYS A 138 0.28 13.55 -11.51
N ALA A 139 0.87 12.40 -11.89
CA ALA A 139 1.48 11.49 -10.93
C ALA A 139 2.57 12.19 -10.12
N PHE A 140 3.46 12.94 -10.78
CA PHE A 140 4.51 13.71 -10.11
C PHE A 140 3.93 14.75 -9.14
N HIS A 141 2.91 15.48 -9.59
CA HIS A 141 2.24 16.49 -8.75
C HIS A 141 1.68 15.88 -7.46
N TYR A 142 0.94 14.78 -7.55
CA TYR A 142 0.37 14.11 -6.38
C TYR A 142 1.45 13.52 -5.47
N PHE A 143 2.48 12.88 -6.03
CA PHE A 143 3.59 12.37 -5.22
C PHE A 143 4.40 13.49 -4.58
N ALA A 144 4.58 14.65 -5.24
CA ALA A 144 5.25 15.79 -4.65
C ALA A 144 4.48 16.35 -3.44
N LEU A 145 3.14 16.42 -3.52
CA LEU A 145 2.30 16.79 -2.37
C LEU A 145 2.48 15.82 -1.21
N GLY A 146 2.39 14.50 -1.47
CA GLY A 146 2.58 13.50 -0.43
C GLY A 146 4.00 13.53 0.18
N ALA A 147 5.04 13.72 -0.65
CA ALA A 147 6.41 13.84 -0.18
C ALA A 147 6.64 15.10 0.68
N PHE A 148 5.98 16.22 0.34
CA PHE A 148 5.99 17.44 1.15
C PHE A 148 5.36 17.23 2.53
N ASP A 149 4.31 16.41 2.61
CA ASP A 149 3.65 16.00 3.86
C ASP A 149 4.44 14.91 4.64
N GLY A 150 5.60 14.50 4.15
CA GLY A 150 6.47 13.51 4.81
C GLY A 150 6.17 12.05 4.46
N HIS A 151 5.31 11.78 3.47
CA HIS A 151 5.00 10.42 3.05
C HIS A 151 6.18 9.80 2.28
N LEU A 152 6.86 8.86 2.90
CA LEU A 152 8.05 8.23 2.34
C LEU A 152 7.79 7.42 1.07
N VAL A 153 6.58 6.87 0.93
CA VAL A 153 6.17 6.15 -0.29
C VAL A 153 6.13 7.12 -1.47
N SER A 154 5.51 8.28 -1.30
CA SER A 154 5.48 9.34 -2.31
C SER A 154 6.90 9.86 -2.61
N LEU A 155 7.74 10.02 -1.59
CA LEU A 155 9.12 10.47 -1.76
C LEU A 155 9.94 9.49 -2.61
N TYR A 156 9.93 8.17 -2.33
CA TYR A 156 10.68 7.24 -3.17
C TYR A 156 10.07 7.10 -4.58
N LYS A 157 8.76 7.36 -4.76
CA LYS A 157 8.14 7.43 -6.08
C LYS A 157 8.66 8.60 -6.91
N ILE A 158 8.92 9.74 -6.30
CA ILE A 158 9.66 10.84 -6.95
C ILE A 158 11.04 10.34 -7.39
N GLY A 159 11.75 9.59 -6.55
CA GLY A 159 13.00 8.94 -6.92
C GLY A 159 12.87 8.02 -8.13
N ASP A 160 11.81 7.19 -8.21
CA ASP A 160 11.52 6.33 -9.38
C ASP A 160 11.32 7.17 -10.65
N MET A 161 10.67 8.33 -10.54
CA MET A 161 10.44 9.22 -11.69
C MET A 161 11.73 9.88 -12.18
N TYR A 162 12.63 10.27 -11.29
CA TYR A 162 13.97 10.74 -11.68
C TYR A 162 14.81 9.62 -12.29
N ALA A 163 14.77 8.40 -11.74
CA ALA A 163 15.51 7.26 -12.28
C ALA A 163 15.04 6.86 -13.69
N GLY A 164 13.74 6.96 -13.95
CA GLY A 164 13.12 6.62 -15.23
C GLY A 164 13.07 7.77 -16.24
N GLY A 165 13.21 9.01 -15.81
CA GLY A 165 12.98 10.20 -16.64
C GLY A 165 11.49 10.40 -16.97
N TYR A 166 10.59 10.07 -16.02
CA TYR A 166 9.14 10.19 -16.18
C TYR A 166 8.68 11.59 -15.79
N TYR A 167 8.23 12.39 -16.76
CA TYR A 167 7.89 13.81 -16.65
C TYR A 167 9.09 14.73 -16.34
N VAL A 168 10.00 14.31 -15.47
CA VAL A 168 11.24 15.04 -15.13
C VAL A 168 12.40 14.50 -15.97
N GLN A 169 13.43 15.34 -16.19
CA GLN A 169 14.65 14.88 -16.84
C GLN A 169 15.30 13.77 -16.01
N LYS A 170 15.70 12.69 -16.68
CA LYS A 170 16.36 11.55 -16.03
C LYS A 170 17.59 12.02 -15.25
N ASN A 171 17.62 11.70 -13.97
CA ASN A 171 18.73 12.03 -13.07
C ASN A 171 18.92 10.91 -12.04
N GLU A 172 19.79 9.95 -12.37
CA GLU A 172 20.06 8.79 -11.55
C GLU A 172 20.69 9.15 -10.20
N LYS A 173 21.51 10.21 -10.15
CA LYS A 173 22.13 10.69 -8.91
C LYS A 173 21.07 11.26 -7.95
N GLU A 174 20.15 12.05 -8.47
CA GLU A 174 19.03 12.57 -7.66
C GLU A 174 18.14 11.45 -7.15
N ALA A 175 17.82 10.46 -8.00
CA ALA A 175 17.04 9.29 -7.59
C ALA A 175 17.69 8.54 -6.42
N PHE A 176 19.02 8.31 -6.51
CA PHE A 176 19.77 7.64 -5.45
C PHE A 176 19.75 8.45 -4.14
N LEU A 177 19.97 9.76 -4.19
CA LEU A 177 19.91 10.65 -3.02
C LEU A 177 18.52 10.65 -2.37
N ILE A 178 17.46 10.64 -3.17
CA ILE A 178 16.09 10.55 -2.67
C ILE A 178 15.87 9.21 -1.94
N TYR A 179 16.35 8.09 -2.49
CA TYR A 179 16.23 6.79 -1.82
C TYR A 179 17.03 6.74 -0.50
N GLN A 180 18.23 7.32 -0.46
CA GLN A 180 19.00 7.45 0.78
C GLN A 180 18.25 8.30 1.82
N ARG A 181 17.68 9.43 1.41
CA ARG A 181 16.89 10.29 2.30
C ARG A 181 15.68 9.56 2.85
N CYS A 182 14.99 8.75 2.03
CA CYS A 182 13.91 7.90 2.54
C CYS A 182 14.37 6.94 3.64
N LEU A 183 15.55 6.35 3.48
CA LEU A 183 16.12 5.46 4.48
C LEU A 183 16.49 6.18 5.78
N GLU A 184 17.09 7.37 5.68
CA GLU A 184 17.50 8.20 6.81
C GLU A 184 16.31 8.72 7.63
N THR A 185 15.21 9.01 6.97
CA THR A 185 13.99 9.57 7.60
C THR A 185 12.97 8.51 7.99
N MET A 186 13.21 7.25 7.64
CA MET A 186 12.28 6.15 7.91
C MET A 186 12.25 5.81 9.40
N THR A 187 11.07 5.85 10.00
CA THR A 187 10.84 5.44 11.38
C THR A 187 10.70 3.91 11.49
N GLU A 188 10.89 3.36 12.69
CA GLU A 188 10.67 1.92 12.95
C GLU A 188 9.22 1.50 12.66
N GLU A 189 8.25 2.38 12.91
CA GLU A 189 6.84 2.13 12.63
C GLU A 189 6.54 2.06 11.12
N ALA A 190 7.20 2.89 10.32
CA ALA A 190 7.03 2.91 8.86
C ALA A 190 7.81 1.80 8.14
N ALA A 191 8.89 1.29 8.77
CA ALA A 191 9.79 0.32 8.16
C ALA A 191 9.10 -0.93 7.57
N PRO A 192 8.12 -1.59 8.23
CA PRO A 192 7.48 -2.79 7.69
C PRO A 192 6.85 -2.60 6.31
N ARG A 193 6.36 -1.40 6.02
CA ARG A 193 5.68 -1.10 4.74
C ARG A 193 6.60 -0.55 3.66
N ILE A 194 7.71 0.05 4.03
CA ILE A 194 8.54 0.89 3.14
C ILE A 194 9.88 0.25 2.87
N ALA A 195 10.48 -0.40 3.87
CA ALA A 195 11.86 -0.88 3.81
C ALA A 195 12.08 -1.88 2.66
N GLY A 196 11.21 -2.85 2.46
CA GLY A 196 11.36 -3.84 1.40
C GLY A 196 11.48 -3.23 0.00
N PRO A 197 10.50 -2.44 -0.46
CA PRO A 197 10.58 -1.73 -1.72
C PRO A 197 11.77 -0.76 -1.83
N LEU A 198 12.14 -0.06 -0.74
CA LEU A 198 13.23 0.90 -0.71
C LEU A 198 14.60 0.20 -0.84
N PHE A 199 14.86 -0.84 -0.03
CA PHE A 199 16.10 -1.61 -0.11
C PHE A 199 16.27 -2.31 -1.46
N LEU A 200 15.18 -2.73 -2.11
CA LEU A 200 15.23 -3.28 -3.47
C LEU A 200 15.76 -2.24 -4.48
N ARG A 201 15.39 -0.96 -4.35
CA ARG A 201 15.89 0.14 -5.19
C ARG A 201 17.36 0.43 -4.92
N LEU A 202 17.72 0.57 -3.67
CA LEU A 202 19.11 0.81 -3.26
C LEU A 202 20.02 -0.34 -3.70
N GLY A 203 19.58 -1.60 -3.55
CA GLY A 203 20.30 -2.77 -4.05
C GLY A 203 20.57 -2.70 -5.56
N LYS A 204 19.58 -2.26 -6.35
CA LYS A 204 19.76 -2.03 -7.80
C LYS A 204 20.73 -0.90 -8.08
N CYS A 205 20.69 0.19 -7.30
CA CYS A 205 21.61 1.30 -7.46
C CYS A 205 23.06 0.85 -7.24
N TYR A 206 23.35 0.19 -6.15
CA TYR A 206 24.71 -0.30 -5.84
C TYR A 206 25.19 -1.39 -6.80
N LEU A 207 24.28 -2.30 -7.22
CA LEU A 207 24.65 -3.38 -8.16
C LEU A 207 25.07 -2.85 -9.53
N ASN A 208 24.36 -1.84 -10.04
CA ASN A 208 24.50 -1.37 -11.41
C ASN A 208 25.23 -0.04 -11.52
N GLY A 209 25.54 0.62 -10.41
CA GLY A 209 26.15 1.95 -10.39
C GLY A 209 25.14 3.05 -10.80
N ILE A 210 23.86 2.92 -10.40
CA ILE A 210 22.81 3.88 -10.73
C ILE A 210 22.87 5.04 -9.73
N GLY A 211 23.37 6.18 -10.17
CA GLY A 211 23.53 7.38 -9.34
C GLY A 211 24.59 7.29 -8.24
N THR A 212 25.31 6.20 -8.16
CA THR A 212 26.41 5.94 -7.24
C THR A 212 27.45 5.03 -7.93
N GLU A 213 28.61 4.85 -7.31
CA GLU A 213 29.56 3.81 -7.74
C GLU A 213 29.00 2.41 -7.47
N LYS A 214 29.47 1.41 -8.24
CA LYS A 214 29.12 0.02 -7.99
C LYS A 214 29.73 -0.42 -6.67
N ASP A 215 28.91 -1.07 -5.86
CA ASP A 215 29.32 -1.67 -4.59
C ASP A 215 28.53 -2.98 -4.41
N PHE A 216 29.20 -4.10 -4.71
CA PHE A 216 28.53 -5.42 -4.68
C PHE A 216 28.26 -5.91 -3.24
N GLU A 217 29.03 -5.43 -2.26
CA GLU A 217 28.78 -5.73 -0.84
C GLU A 217 27.53 -4.99 -0.34
N MET A 218 27.44 -3.68 -0.60
CA MET A 218 26.26 -2.88 -0.28
C MET A 218 25.02 -3.36 -1.05
N ALA A 219 25.19 -3.78 -2.31
CA ALA A 219 24.10 -4.36 -3.09
C ALA A 219 23.56 -5.63 -2.41
N LEU A 220 24.46 -6.54 -1.99
CA LEU A 220 24.10 -7.78 -1.29
C LEU A 220 23.34 -7.49 0.00
N ILE A 221 23.86 -6.58 0.85
CA ILE A 221 23.22 -6.16 2.10
C ILE A 221 21.83 -5.61 1.84
N CYS A 222 21.68 -4.72 0.86
CA CYS A 222 20.39 -4.13 0.52
C CYS A 222 19.39 -5.20 0.03
N TYR A 223 19.81 -6.13 -0.82
CA TYR A 223 18.90 -7.18 -1.29
C TYR A 223 18.51 -8.17 -0.19
N GLN A 224 19.39 -8.48 0.75
CA GLN A 224 19.07 -9.30 1.93
C GLN A 224 18.01 -8.62 2.80
N LYS A 225 18.18 -7.33 3.08
CA LYS A 225 17.16 -6.55 3.80
C LYS A 225 15.85 -6.47 3.02
N ALA A 226 15.91 -6.25 1.70
CA ALA A 226 14.72 -6.25 0.85
C ALA A 226 13.97 -7.58 0.93
N GLU A 227 14.68 -8.72 0.85
CA GLU A 227 14.07 -10.04 0.97
C GLU A 227 13.34 -10.21 2.29
N LEU A 228 13.98 -9.86 3.41
CA LEU A 228 13.41 -9.98 4.76
C LEU A 228 12.05 -9.27 4.85
N TYR A 229 12.01 -7.98 4.53
CA TYR A 229 10.78 -7.19 4.63
C TYR A 229 9.71 -7.59 3.59
N LEU A 230 10.13 -7.89 2.36
CA LEU A 230 9.19 -8.31 1.30
C LEU A 230 8.61 -9.70 1.58
N TYR A 231 9.36 -10.60 2.21
CA TYR A 231 8.87 -11.90 2.63
C TYR A 231 7.76 -11.75 3.68
N ASP A 232 7.94 -10.88 4.68
CA ASP A 232 6.94 -10.64 5.71
C ASP A 232 5.66 -10.01 5.09
N MET A 233 5.79 -9.08 4.16
CA MET A 233 4.64 -8.51 3.44
C MET A 233 3.87 -9.58 2.66
N VAL A 234 4.56 -10.44 1.92
CA VAL A 234 3.93 -11.54 1.15
C VAL A 234 3.28 -12.56 2.08
N LYS A 235 3.94 -12.93 3.18
CA LYS A 235 3.40 -13.84 4.20
C LYS A 235 2.12 -13.29 4.85
N ASN A 236 2.03 -11.97 5.01
CA ASN A 236 0.85 -11.28 5.53
C ASN A 236 -0.25 -11.05 4.48
N GLY A 237 -0.11 -11.65 3.29
CA GLY A 237 -1.13 -11.63 2.24
C GLY A 237 -0.96 -10.54 1.17
N GLU A 238 0.08 -9.72 1.23
CA GLU A 238 0.36 -8.67 0.24
C GLU A 238 1.02 -9.25 -1.03
N THR A 239 0.25 -10.06 -1.76
CA THR A 239 0.74 -10.86 -2.92
C THR A 239 1.30 -10.02 -4.06
N MET A 240 0.98 -8.73 -4.14
CA MET A 240 1.53 -7.79 -5.12
C MET A 240 3.05 -7.68 -5.04
N TYR A 241 3.65 -7.95 -3.88
CA TYR A 241 5.10 -7.92 -3.67
C TYR A 241 5.84 -9.19 -4.09
N ASN A 242 5.16 -10.26 -4.54
CA ASN A 242 5.80 -11.51 -5.00
C ASN A 242 6.87 -11.28 -6.08
N LYS A 243 6.61 -10.36 -7.02
CA LYS A 243 7.59 -10.02 -8.07
C LYS A 243 8.81 -9.32 -7.49
N SER A 244 8.62 -8.43 -6.53
CA SER A 244 9.68 -7.70 -5.85
C SER A 244 10.54 -8.62 -4.97
N LEU A 245 9.92 -9.55 -4.27
CA LEU A 245 10.62 -10.58 -3.49
C LEU A 245 11.52 -11.45 -4.37
N ARG A 246 11.00 -11.97 -5.49
CA ARG A 246 11.81 -12.73 -6.46
C ARG A 246 12.98 -11.90 -6.99
N ALA A 247 12.75 -10.60 -7.27
CA ALA A 247 13.80 -9.71 -7.74
C ALA A 247 14.89 -9.46 -6.67
N ALA A 248 14.53 -9.40 -5.39
CA ALA A 248 15.50 -9.30 -4.29
C ALA A 248 16.37 -10.56 -4.18
N ILE A 249 15.77 -11.75 -4.25
CA ILE A 249 16.49 -13.03 -4.21
C ILE A 249 17.44 -13.17 -5.42
N ALA A 250 16.97 -12.83 -6.63
CA ALA A 250 17.81 -12.86 -7.82
C ALA A 250 18.97 -11.84 -7.73
N GLY A 251 18.70 -10.65 -7.19
CA GLY A 251 19.70 -9.61 -6.97
C GLY A 251 20.79 -10.02 -6.00
N GLN A 252 20.46 -10.73 -4.93
CA GLN A 252 21.45 -11.30 -4.00
C GLN A 252 22.39 -12.26 -4.72
N THR A 253 21.83 -13.19 -5.50
CA THR A 253 22.64 -14.16 -6.24
C THR A 253 23.60 -13.44 -7.19
N GLN A 254 23.11 -12.44 -7.91
CA GLN A 254 23.94 -11.66 -8.83
C GLN A 254 25.03 -10.86 -8.09
N ALA A 255 24.68 -10.18 -7.01
CA ALA A 255 25.63 -9.39 -6.22
C ALA A 255 26.74 -10.26 -5.64
N ARG A 256 26.39 -11.45 -5.11
CA ARG A 256 27.35 -12.41 -4.58
C ARG A 256 28.33 -12.89 -5.64
N THR A 257 27.81 -13.28 -6.81
CA THR A 257 28.62 -13.74 -7.94
C THR A 257 29.60 -12.67 -8.44
N LEU A 258 29.15 -11.41 -8.49
CA LEU A 258 29.99 -10.29 -8.93
C LEU A 258 31.03 -9.92 -7.89
N ARG A 259 30.67 -9.91 -6.59
CA ARG A 259 31.58 -9.69 -5.49
C ARG A 259 32.73 -10.71 -5.50
N GLU A 260 32.43 -12.01 -5.67
CA GLU A 260 33.44 -13.08 -5.73
C GLU A 260 34.40 -12.91 -6.90
N LYS A 261 33.93 -12.35 -8.03
CA LYS A 261 34.79 -12.06 -9.21
C LYS A 261 35.65 -10.82 -9.03
N ASP A 262 35.23 -9.91 -8.17
CA ASP A 262 35.92 -8.61 -7.93
C ASP A 262 36.98 -8.73 -6.82
N LEU A 263 36.93 -9.82 -6.02
CA LEU A 263 37.94 -10.10 -4.99
C LEU A 263 39.30 -10.41 -5.64
N PRO A 264 40.39 -9.77 -5.22
CA PRO A 264 41.73 -10.10 -5.69
C PRO A 264 42.05 -11.56 -5.31
N ILE A 265 42.66 -12.28 -6.26
CA ILE A 265 43.00 -13.72 -6.14
C ILE A 265 43.77 -14.06 -4.83
N GLN A 266 44.42 -13.07 -4.23
CA GLN A 266 45.16 -13.21 -2.96
C GLN A 266 44.29 -13.36 -1.72
N GLU A 267 43.01 -12.92 -1.74
CA GLU A 267 42.11 -13.05 -0.59
C GLU A 267 41.31 -14.37 -0.58
N ILE A 268 41.33 -15.13 -1.70
CA ILE A 268 40.61 -16.41 -1.80
C ILE A 268 41.34 -17.54 -1.08
N PHE A 269 42.62 -17.38 -0.74
CA PHE A 269 43.50 -18.42 -0.18
C PHE A 269 44.02 -18.11 1.26
N ASN A 270 43.54 -17.05 1.92
CA ASN A 270 43.75 -16.75 3.34
C ASN A 270 42.47 -16.99 4.15
#